data_773418f2d82ba8645aded67283bcae3e
#
_entry.id   773418f2d82ba8645aded67283bcae3e
#
_cell.length_a   1.000
_cell.length_b   1.000
_cell.length_c   1.000
_cell.angle_alpha   90.00
_cell.angle_beta   90.00
_cell.angle_gamma   90.00
#
_symmetry.space_group_name_H-M   'P 1'
#
loop_
_entity.id
_entity.type
_entity.pdbx_description
1 polymer ?
#
loop_
_entity_poly.entity_id
_entity_poly.type
_entity_poly.pdbx_seq_one_letter_code
_entity_poly.pdbx_strand_id
1 'polypeptide(L)'
;MNRFFHTISSLTLIAILVISTPVQGEDLLAPLPTFKEMLQADSGESEPISFDRPDTHAPGQLMGDHLHAPGSQMFEYKYMNMSMSGLLTGDDEISNMAAQSYNGADYMAVPTKMNMEMHMMHYMVGWHENVTLYIMPMWVVNTMESTTYMDGGMGSMPMGTMRRSNGGFADLPFGGLWLLKKNSFGELIANIGVSAPTGDIDNQTTNPMNGMPMEFPYAMRTGAGHWRALPGLTYKRLDDGGSLGVQIQSAIALGTNDESYSVGDEYRLSFWKTKLIDDQKRLAFSARIESLWRGSIQGADADLMMGMSPVANASFSGGNWINLGLGGIYTLDSGARLNLEFGIPLYQHVDGIQMRQDWTLAASWSKSF
;
A
#
# COMPACT_ATOMS: atom_id res chain seq x y z
N MET A 1 -9.87 -10.38 19.30
CA MET A 1 -11.16 -10.54 18.60
C MET A 1 -12.18 -9.45 18.93
N ASN A 2 -12.28 -8.95 20.15
CA ASN A 2 -13.26 -7.89 20.50
C ASN A 2 -12.92 -6.45 20.06
N ARG A 3 -11.68 -6.14 19.67
CA ARG A 3 -11.29 -4.82 19.16
C ARG A 3 -11.58 -4.63 17.66
N PHE A 4 -11.73 -5.72 16.92
CA PHE A 4 -11.99 -5.70 15.47
C PHE A 4 -13.39 -5.12 15.14
N PHE A 5 -14.40 -5.37 15.97
CA PHE A 5 -15.78 -4.91 15.72
C PHE A 5 -16.02 -3.44 16.05
N HIS A 6 -15.25 -2.82 16.95
CA HIS A 6 -15.42 -1.39 17.26
C HIS A 6 -14.87 -0.46 16.18
N THR A 7 -13.83 -0.87 15.46
CA THR A 7 -13.23 -0.06 14.38
C THR A 7 -14.10 -0.04 13.12
N ILE A 8 -14.80 -1.15 12.82
CA ILE A 8 -15.69 -1.25 11.65
C ILE A 8 -16.94 -0.36 11.80
N SER A 9 -17.48 -0.19 13.01
CA SER A 9 -18.68 0.65 13.22
C SER A 9 -18.40 2.15 13.02
N SER A 10 -17.17 2.61 13.27
CA SER A 10 -16.78 4.00 13.05
C SER A 10 -16.45 4.30 11.57
N LEU A 11 -16.01 3.31 10.81
CA LEU A 11 -15.68 3.43 9.38
C LEU A 11 -16.92 3.67 8.50
N THR A 12 -18.06 3.12 8.88
CA THR A 12 -19.31 3.29 8.12
C THR A 12 -19.81 4.75 8.16
N LEU A 13 -19.49 5.50 9.20
CA LEU A 13 -19.93 6.90 9.35
C LEU A 13 -19.03 7.90 8.60
N ILE A 14 -17.72 7.62 8.47
CA ILE A 14 -16.75 8.53 7.83
C ILE A 14 -16.86 8.47 6.30
N ALA A 15 -17.15 7.30 5.73
CA ALA A 15 -17.36 7.14 4.29
C ALA A 15 -18.56 7.96 3.75
N ILE A 16 -19.52 8.28 4.60
CA ILE A 16 -20.73 9.05 4.23
C ILE A 16 -20.47 10.57 4.26
N LEU A 17 -19.52 11.05 5.05
CA LEU A 17 -19.33 12.50 5.27
C LEU A 17 -18.46 13.21 4.22
N VAL A 18 -17.61 12.50 3.49
CA VAL A 18 -16.69 13.09 2.50
C VAL A 18 -17.34 13.31 1.13
N ILE A 19 -18.58 12.82 0.90
CA ILE A 19 -19.24 12.86 -0.41
C ILE A 19 -20.35 13.91 -0.48
N SER A 20 -20.59 14.71 0.54
CA SER A 20 -21.67 15.70 0.58
C SER A 20 -21.24 17.10 0.13
N THR A 21 -20.89 17.28 -1.15
CA THR A 21 -21.05 18.56 -1.83
C THR A 21 -22.35 18.54 -2.64
N PRO A 22 -23.21 19.58 -2.57
CA PRO A 22 -24.48 19.56 -3.27
C PRO A 22 -24.27 19.77 -4.77
N VAL A 23 -24.30 18.68 -5.53
CA VAL A 23 -24.51 18.71 -6.98
C VAL A 23 -25.98 18.35 -7.21
N GLN A 24 -26.74 19.28 -7.78
CA GLN A 24 -28.10 19.03 -8.23
C GLN A 24 -28.09 17.95 -9.33
N GLY A 25 -28.81 16.87 -9.11
CA GLY A 25 -29.08 15.82 -10.10
C GLY A 25 -29.01 14.43 -9.51
N GLU A 26 -30.15 13.88 -9.26
CA GLU A 26 -30.59 12.49 -9.08
C GLU A 26 -29.54 11.41 -8.72
N ASP A 27 -29.81 10.72 -7.61
CA ASP A 27 -29.26 9.42 -7.16
C ASP A 27 -27.73 9.25 -6.93
N LEU A 28 -27.17 10.12 -6.11
CA LEU A 28 -25.81 9.91 -5.57
C LEU A 28 -25.72 8.82 -4.48
N LEU A 29 -26.83 8.28 -4.03
CA LEU A 29 -26.92 7.30 -2.92
C LEU A 29 -27.82 6.11 -3.27
N ALA A 30 -27.71 5.56 -4.49
CA ALA A 30 -28.26 4.22 -4.69
C ALA A 30 -27.53 3.27 -3.72
N PRO A 31 -28.23 2.54 -2.84
CA PRO A 31 -27.60 1.63 -1.91
C PRO A 31 -26.79 0.61 -2.70
N LEU A 32 -25.57 0.33 -2.23
CA LEU A 32 -24.77 -0.77 -2.80
C LEU A 32 -25.60 -2.05 -2.71
N PRO A 33 -25.70 -2.84 -3.80
CA PRO A 33 -26.41 -4.09 -3.77
C PRO A 33 -25.84 -5.00 -2.68
N THR A 34 -26.69 -5.71 -1.98
CA THR A 34 -26.23 -6.70 -1.00
C THR A 34 -25.43 -7.79 -1.69
N PHE A 35 -24.52 -8.43 -1.01
CA PHE A 35 -23.73 -9.54 -1.54
C PHE A 35 -24.62 -10.65 -2.13
N LYS A 36 -25.81 -10.88 -1.53
CA LYS A 36 -26.79 -11.80 -2.03
C LYS A 36 -27.39 -11.38 -3.37
N GLU A 37 -27.72 -10.09 -3.54
CA GLU A 37 -28.23 -9.55 -4.82
C GLU A 37 -27.16 -9.60 -5.89
N MET A 38 -25.91 -9.31 -5.56
CA MET A 38 -24.77 -9.45 -6.48
C MET A 38 -24.62 -10.89 -6.99
N LEU A 39 -24.86 -11.89 -6.13
CA LEU A 39 -24.77 -13.31 -6.52
C LEU A 39 -25.99 -13.81 -7.31
N GLN A 40 -27.17 -13.22 -7.14
CA GLN A 40 -28.42 -13.69 -7.73
C GLN A 40 -28.81 -12.99 -9.05
N ALA A 41 -28.20 -11.85 -9.35
CA ALA A 41 -28.51 -11.09 -10.56
C ALA A 41 -28.11 -11.89 -11.82
N ASP A 42 -29.05 -11.97 -12.74
CA ASP A 42 -28.85 -12.61 -14.06
C ASP A 42 -27.86 -11.80 -14.92
N SER A 43 -27.13 -12.49 -15.81
CA SER A 43 -26.19 -11.87 -16.74
C SER A 43 -26.94 -11.09 -17.83
N GLY A 44 -27.43 -9.90 -17.48
CA GLY A 44 -27.96 -8.96 -18.47
C GLY A 44 -26.83 -8.48 -19.37
N GLU A 45 -26.98 -8.59 -20.70
CA GLU A 45 -26.06 -8.02 -21.69
C GLU A 45 -26.01 -6.50 -21.52
N SER A 46 -25.01 -5.99 -20.79
CA SER A 46 -24.65 -4.59 -20.88
C SER A 46 -23.79 -4.38 -22.13
N GLU A 47 -24.01 -3.30 -22.88
CA GLU A 47 -23.15 -2.93 -23.99
C GLU A 47 -21.67 -2.95 -23.54
N PRO A 48 -20.76 -3.49 -24.36
CA PRO A 48 -19.35 -3.59 -23.98
C PRO A 48 -18.78 -2.17 -23.78
N ILE A 49 -18.47 -1.82 -22.54
CA ILE A 49 -17.77 -0.57 -22.22
C ILE A 49 -16.38 -0.64 -22.82
N SER A 50 -16.01 0.35 -23.64
CA SER A 50 -14.68 0.41 -24.26
C SER A 50 -13.59 0.40 -23.18
N PHE A 51 -12.62 -0.50 -23.32
CA PHE A 51 -11.44 -0.54 -22.44
C PHE A 51 -10.55 0.71 -22.51
N ASP A 52 -10.80 1.60 -23.48
CA ASP A 52 -10.03 2.84 -23.66
C ASP A 52 -10.45 3.95 -22.68
N ARG A 53 -11.53 3.77 -21.93
CA ARG A 53 -11.95 4.74 -20.91
C ARG A 53 -10.99 4.75 -19.72
N PRO A 54 -10.62 5.93 -19.19
CA PRO A 54 -9.71 6.05 -18.06
C PRO A 54 -10.25 5.42 -16.78
N ASP A 55 -11.56 5.44 -16.56
CA ASP A 55 -12.23 4.90 -15.36
C ASP A 55 -12.38 3.38 -15.35
N THR A 56 -11.95 2.68 -16.39
CA THR A 56 -11.86 1.20 -16.39
C THR A 56 -10.75 0.69 -15.47
N HIS A 57 -9.84 1.57 -15.07
CA HIS A 57 -8.78 1.29 -14.10
C HIS A 57 -9.04 1.97 -12.76
N ALA A 58 -8.61 1.31 -11.68
CA ALA A 58 -8.63 1.86 -10.35
C ALA A 58 -7.63 3.02 -10.19
N PRO A 59 -7.75 3.82 -9.10
CA PRO A 59 -6.77 4.85 -8.73
C PRO A 59 -5.34 4.31 -8.63
N GLY A 60 -4.34 5.19 -8.77
CA GLY A 60 -2.94 4.86 -9.01
C GLY A 60 -2.24 3.93 -8.02
N GLN A 61 -2.70 3.88 -6.78
CA GLN A 61 -2.11 2.99 -5.76
C GLN A 61 -2.78 1.61 -5.68
N LEU A 62 -3.89 1.39 -6.38
CA LEU A 62 -4.56 0.09 -6.43
C LEU A 62 -4.03 -0.77 -7.58
N MET A 63 -4.14 -2.08 -7.42
CA MET A 63 -3.77 -3.07 -8.43
C MET A 63 -4.72 -4.26 -8.37
N GLY A 64 -4.81 -5.02 -9.49
CA GLY A 64 -5.66 -6.21 -9.53
C GLY A 64 -7.16 -5.90 -9.62
N ASP A 65 -7.53 -4.80 -10.28
CA ASP A 65 -8.90 -4.31 -10.42
C ASP A 65 -9.58 -4.67 -11.74
N HIS A 66 -8.86 -5.25 -12.70
CA HIS A 66 -9.38 -5.54 -14.04
C HIS A 66 -8.72 -6.77 -14.67
N LEU A 67 -9.42 -7.37 -15.64
CA LEU A 67 -8.91 -8.48 -16.45
C LEU A 67 -8.61 -8.01 -17.87
N HIS A 68 -7.78 -8.79 -18.55
CA HIS A 68 -7.47 -8.65 -19.97
C HIS A 68 -8.11 -9.74 -20.80
N ALA A 69 -8.53 -9.39 -22.02
CA ALA A 69 -9.04 -10.37 -22.98
C ALA A 69 -7.97 -11.44 -23.32
N PRO A 70 -8.36 -12.68 -23.66
CA PRO A 70 -7.41 -13.72 -24.02
C PRO A 70 -6.42 -13.27 -25.11
N GLY A 71 -5.11 -13.45 -24.85
CA GLY A 71 -4.03 -13.05 -25.74
C GLY A 71 -3.62 -11.57 -25.67
N SER A 72 -4.43 -10.72 -25.07
CA SER A 72 -4.06 -9.31 -24.81
C SER A 72 -3.03 -9.24 -23.69
N GLN A 73 -2.12 -8.29 -23.79
CA GLN A 73 -1.05 -8.04 -22.82
C GLN A 73 -1.10 -6.58 -22.37
N MET A 74 -0.66 -6.33 -21.16
CA MET A 74 -0.47 -4.98 -20.65
C MET A 74 0.90 -4.88 -19.97
N PHE A 75 1.56 -3.78 -20.21
CA PHE A 75 2.72 -3.35 -19.45
C PHE A 75 2.40 -2.04 -18.74
N GLU A 76 2.72 -1.97 -17.45
CA GLU A 76 2.67 -0.75 -16.66
C GLU A 76 4.02 -0.52 -15.98
N TYR A 77 4.51 0.70 -16.07
CA TYR A 77 5.56 1.20 -15.19
C TYR A 77 4.92 2.12 -14.16
N LYS A 78 5.21 1.89 -12.87
CA LYS A 78 4.70 2.67 -11.76
C LYS A 78 5.83 3.12 -10.85
N TYR A 79 5.88 4.41 -10.59
CA TYR A 79 6.70 5.03 -9.57
C TYR A 79 5.83 5.34 -8.34
N MET A 80 6.31 4.96 -7.17
CA MET A 80 5.68 5.30 -5.91
C MET A 80 6.72 5.93 -4.98
N ASN A 81 6.28 6.95 -4.23
CA ASN A 81 7.09 7.59 -3.21
C ASN A 81 6.27 7.78 -1.94
N MET A 82 6.89 7.52 -0.78
CA MET A 82 6.33 7.77 0.53
C MET A 82 7.31 8.60 1.34
N SER A 83 6.85 9.72 1.87
CA SER A 83 7.60 10.59 2.77
C SER A 83 7.10 10.42 4.19
N MET A 84 8.04 10.34 5.12
CA MET A 84 7.77 10.23 6.54
C MET A 84 8.66 11.20 7.31
N SER A 85 8.08 11.90 8.30
CA SER A 85 8.82 12.79 9.19
C SER A 85 8.20 12.84 10.59
N GLY A 86 9.03 13.01 11.61
CA GLY A 86 8.61 12.92 13.00
C GLY A 86 8.26 11.49 13.43
N LEU A 87 7.83 11.34 14.65
CA LEU A 87 7.57 10.05 15.29
C LEU A 87 6.21 10.04 15.96
N LEU A 88 5.58 8.86 15.97
CA LEU A 88 4.36 8.56 16.71
C LEU A 88 4.63 7.48 17.75
N THR A 89 3.83 7.49 18.82
CA THR A 89 3.58 6.37 19.72
C THR A 89 2.08 6.26 19.95
N GLY A 90 1.48 5.15 19.52
CA GLY A 90 0.03 5.11 19.33
C GLY A 90 -0.38 6.09 18.25
N ASP A 91 -1.27 7.02 18.56
CA ASP A 91 -1.75 8.12 17.71
C ASP A 91 -1.16 9.50 18.10
N ASP A 92 -0.30 9.55 19.13
CA ASP A 92 0.30 10.77 19.63
C ASP A 92 1.69 11.01 19.03
N GLU A 93 2.01 12.28 18.74
CA GLU A 93 3.37 12.68 18.36
C GLU A 93 4.32 12.60 19.57
N ILE A 94 5.50 12.05 19.32
CA ILE A 94 6.55 11.95 20.34
C ILE A 94 7.81 12.69 19.87
N SER A 95 8.43 13.47 20.76
CA SER A 95 9.68 14.16 20.44
C SER A 95 10.85 13.16 20.34
N ASN A 96 11.90 13.52 19.57
CA ASN A 96 13.11 12.68 19.45
C ASN A 96 13.76 12.37 20.78
N MET A 97 13.77 13.33 21.72
CA MET A 97 14.32 13.16 23.07
C MET A 97 13.50 12.14 23.89
N ALA A 98 12.16 12.23 23.84
CA ALA A 98 11.30 11.29 24.53
C ALA A 98 11.33 9.88 23.88
N ALA A 99 11.49 9.83 22.54
CA ALA A 99 11.65 8.58 21.83
C ALA A 99 12.99 7.89 22.15
N GLN A 100 14.06 8.68 22.37
CA GLN A 100 15.38 8.20 22.73
C GLN A 100 15.37 7.41 24.06
N SER A 101 14.58 7.87 25.03
CA SER A 101 14.48 7.25 26.37
C SER A 101 13.16 6.50 26.61
N TYR A 102 12.45 6.12 25.56
CA TYR A 102 11.13 5.50 25.64
C TYR A 102 11.17 4.16 26.37
N ASN A 103 10.28 3.99 27.36
CA ASN A 103 10.17 2.78 28.19
C ASN A 103 11.50 2.35 28.86
N GLY A 104 12.37 3.30 29.19
CA GLY A 104 13.67 3.01 29.83
C GLY A 104 14.74 2.51 28.85
N ALA A 105 14.47 2.54 27.54
CA ALA A 105 15.50 2.35 26.55
C ALA A 105 16.47 3.55 26.51
N ASP A 106 17.65 3.34 25.95
CA ASP A 106 18.64 4.39 25.68
C ASP A 106 19.11 4.24 24.24
N TYR A 107 18.21 4.64 23.29
CA TYR A 107 18.49 4.46 21.87
C TYR A 107 19.62 5.37 21.40
N MET A 108 20.61 4.78 20.72
CA MET A 108 21.76 5.50 20.17
C MET A 108 21.43 6.27 18.88
N ALA A 109 20.37 5.88 18.16
CA ALA A 109 19.91 6.53 16.93
C ALA A 109 18.40 6.55 16.86
N VAL A 110 17.81 7.75 16.74
CA VAL A 110 16.36 7.96 16.62
C VAL A 110 16.06 8.48 15.21
N PRO A 111 15.21 7.80 14.42
CA PRO A 111 14.88 8.25 13.07
C PRO A 111 14.11 9.57 13.10
N THR A 112 14.39 10.44 12.13
CA THR A 112 13.80 11.78 12.03
C THR A 112 13.08 11.99 10.71
N LYS A 113 13.60 11.41 9.63
CA LYS A 113 13.01 11.44 8.30
C LYS A 113 13.26 10.12 7.59
N MET A 114 12.30 9.69 6.77
CA MET A 114 12.49 8.58 5.86
C MET A 114 11.79 8.86 4.54
N ASN A 115 12.41 8.47 3.44
CA ASN A 115 11.84 8.46 2.12
C ASN A 115 11.94 7.04 1.56
N MET A 116 10.82 6.52 1.06
CA MET A 116 10.75 5.24 0.39
C MET A 116 10.36 5.47 -1.07
N GLU A 117 11.18 5.01 -1.98
CA GLU A 117 10.93 5.07 -3.42
C GLU A 117 10.77 3.66 -3.96
N MET A 118 9.80 3.46 -4.85
CA MET A 118 9.56 2.19 -5.51
C MET A 118 9.35 2.39 -6.99
N HIS A 119 10.08 1.62 -7.77
CA HIS A 119 9.92 1.48 -9.21
C HIS A 119 9.37 0.09 -9.50
N MET A 120 8.18 0.00 -10.03
CA MET A 120 7.49 -1.25 -10.30
C MET A 120 7.25 -1.39 -11.79
N MET A 121 7.53 -2.58 -12.31
CA MET A 121 7.10 -3.01 -13.63
C MET A 121 5.99 -4.04 -13.43
N HIS A 122 4.81 -3.76 -13.95
CA HIS A 122 3.67 -4.66 -13.85
C HIS A 122 3.34 -5.18 -15.25
N TYR A 123 3.47 -6.48 -15.43
CA TYR A 123 3.14 -7.15 -16.67
C TYR A 123 1.95 -8.07 -16.47
N MET A 124 0.96 -7.96 -17.34
CA MET A 124 -0.26 -8.76 -17.30
C MET A 124 -0.50 -9.41 -18.66
N VAL A 125 -1.05 -10.62 -18.63
CA VAL A 125 -1.47 -11.34 -19.83
C VAL A 125 -2.84 -12.00 -19.62
N GLY A 126 -3.78 -11.75 -20.52
CA GLY A 126 -5.05 -12.45 -20.58
C GLY A 126 -4.82 -13.91 -20.99
N TRP A 127 -4.91 -14.82 -20.03
CA TRP A 127 -4.70 -16.26 -20.26
C TRP A 127 -5.96 -16.94 -20.75
N HIS A 128 -7.11 -16.56 -20.20
CA HIS A 128 -8.43 -17.09 -20.50
C HIS A 128 -9.47 -15.98 -20.37
N GLU A 129 -10.68 -16.16 -20.87
CA GLU A 129 -11.78 -15.18 -20.77
C GLU A 129 -12.01 -14.67 -19.34
N ASN A 130 -11.79 -15.53 -18.35
CA ASN A 130 -11.99 -15.24 -16.93
C ASN A 130 -10.69 -15.19 -16.13
N VAL A 131 -9.52 -15.23 -16.76
CA VAL A 131 -8.23 -15.34 -16.07
C VAL A 131 -7.19 -14.44 -16.71
N THR A 132 -6.59 -13.57 -15.91
CA THR A 132 -5.42 -12.77 -16.26
C THR A 132 -4.28 -13.11 -15.31
N LEU A 133 -3.12 -13.43 -15.84
CA LEU A 133 -1.90 -13.67 -15.05
C LEU A 133 -1.09 -12.37 -14.95
N TYR A 134 -0.36 -12.20 -13.84
CA TYR A 134 0.48 -11.04 -13.64
C TYR A 134 1.80 -11.37 -12.94
N ILE A 135 2.79 -10.51 -13.14
CA ILE A 135 4.08 -10.48 -12.44
C ILE A 135 4.50 -9.03 -12.22
N MET A 136 5.11 -8.73 -11.04
CA MET A 136 5.41 -7.35 -10.64
C MET A 136 6.84 -7.23 -10.05
N PRO A 137 7.91 -7.28 -10.86
CA PRO A 137 9.24 -6.97 -10.36
C PRO A 137 9.32 -5.51 -9.89
N MET A 138 9.93 -5.31 -8.72
CA MET A 138 10.04 -4.02 -8.06
C MET A 138 11.47 -3.73 -7.64
N TRP A 139 11.88 -2.48 -7.81
CA TRP A 139 13.10 -1.92 -7.23
C TRP A 139 12.72 -0.88 -6.20
N VAL A 140 13.26 -0.99 -4.98
CA VAL A 140 12.98 -0.06 -3.89
C VAL A 140 14.27 0.63 -3.44
N VAL A 141 14.13 1.88 -2.98
CA VAL A 141 15.20 2.65 -2.34
C VAL A 141 14.63 3.27 -1.06
N ASN A 142 15.20 2.88 0.07
CA ASN A 142 14.85 3.37 1.40
C ASN A 142 15.95 4.27 1.91
N THR A 143 15.67 5.54 2.16
CA THR A 143 16.62 6.51 2.71
C THR A 143 16.10 7.01 4.05
N MET A 144 16.92 6.90 5.10
CA MET A 144 16.57 7.30 6.46
C MET A 144 17.61 8.26 7.03
N GLU A 145 17.13 9.32 7.66
CA GLU A 145 17.93 10.22 8.52
C GLU A 145 17.60 9.95 9.98
N SER A 146 18.62 9.89 10.83
CA SER A 146 18.48 9.66 12.27
C SER A 146 19.36 10.63 13.05
N THR A 147 18.86 11.13 14.17
CA THR A 147 19.70 11.82 15.16
C THR A 147 20.43 10.76 15.99
N THR A 148 21.75 10.87 16.10
CA THR A 148 22.58 10.01 16.94
C THR A 148 22.78 10.62 18.32
N TYR A 149 22.84 9.79 19.34
CA TYR A 149 23.02 10.17 20.74
C TYR A 149 24.21 9.47 21.35
N MET A 150 24.82 10.11 22.36
CA MET A 150 25.89 9.54 23.19
C MET A 150 25.51 9.72 24.67
N ASP A 151 25.82 8.70 25.49
CA ASP A 151 25.69 8.81 26.92
C ASP A 151 26.69 9.89 27.45
N GLY A 152 26.16 10.95 28.00
CA GLY A 152 26.93 12.07 28.54
C GLY A 152 27.20 11.96 30.04
N GLY A 153 26.88 10.83 30.68
CA GLY A 153 27.03 10.61 32.13
C GLY A 153 26.02 11.39 33.00
N MET A 154 25.28 12.33 32.43
CA MET A 154 24.15 13.04 33.03
C MET A 154 22.91 13.07 32.10
N GLY A 155 22.85 12.13 31.17
CA GLY A 155 21.79 11.99 30.15
C GLY A 155 22.35 11.98 28.73
N SER A 156 21.57 11.44 27.80
CA SER A 156 21.97 11.32 26.40
C SER A 156 21.98 12.69 25.71
N MET A 157 23.04 12.98 24.99
CA MET A 157 23.22 14.21 24.21
C MET A 157 23.20 13.94 22.71
N PRO A 158 22.53 14.77 21.90
CA PRO A 158 22.58 14.64 20.45
C PRO A 158 23.98 14.96 19.92
N MET A 159 24.52 14.05 19.11
CA MET A 159 25.85 14.16 18.51
C MET A 159 25.82 14.68 17.06
N GLY A 160 24.75 14.40 16.32
CA GLY A 160 24.61 14.79 14.93
C GLY A 160 23.53 13.99 14.20
N THR A 161 23.49 14.17 12.89
CA THR A 161 22.57 13.46 12.00
C THR A 161 23.33 12.44 11.18
N MET A 162 22.81 11.23 11.13
CA MET A 162 23.29 10.15 10.28
C MET A 162 22.27 9.87 9.19
N ARG A 163 22.73 9.79 7.94
CA ARG A 163 21.90 9.39 6.79
C ARG A 163 22.36 8.02 6.27
N ARG A 164 21.40 7.12 6.07
CA ARG A 164 21.63 5.79 5.48
C ARG A 164 20.66 5.58 4.32
N SER A 165 21.09 4.84 3.30
CA SER A 165 20.26 4.46 2.16
C SER A 165 20.51 3.00 1.85
N ASN A 166 19.44 2.26 1.61
CA ASN A 166 19.46 0.87 1.12
C ASN A 166 18.57 0.79 -0.11
N GLY A 167 19.02 0.08 -1.15
CA GLY A 167 18.25 -0.10 -2.37
C GLY A 167 18.55 -1.43 -3.04
N GLY A 168 17.53 -2.01 -3.65
CA GLY A 168 17.64 -3.31 -4.30
C GLY A 168 16.32 -3.80 -4.87
N PHE A 169 16.33 -4.98 -5.46
CA PHE A 169 15.11 -5.66 -5.81
C PHE A 169 14.33 -5.99 -4.53
N ALA A 170 13.00 -5.75 -4.59
CA ALA A 170 12.09 -6.21 -3.55
C ALA A 170 11.64 -7.66 -3.81
N ASP A 171 10.83 -8.19 -2.91
CA ASP A 171 10.15 -9.46 -3.15
C ASP A 171 9.32 -9.38 -4.43
N LEU A 172 9.18 -10.52 -5.13
CA LEU A 172 8.53 -10.61 -6.42
C LEU A 172 7.09 -11.12 -6.30
N PRO A 173 6.07 -10.24 -6.38
CA PRO A 173 4.68 -10.65 -6.47
C PRO A 173 4.35 -11.21 -7.86
N PHE A 174 3.62 -12.32 -7.90
CA PHE A 174 3.02 -12.86 -9.12
C PHE A 174 1.78 -13.67 -8.78
N GLY A 175 0.90 -13.86 -9.77
CA GLY A 175 -0.34 -14.58 -9.55
C GLY A 175 -1.32 -14.45 -10.69
N GLY A 176 -2.59 -14.56 -10.36
CA GLY A 176 -3.68 -14.43 -11.31
C GLY A 176 -4.89 -13.73 -10.73
N LEU A 177 -5.64 -13.13 -11.62
CA LEU A 177 -6.94 -12.54 -11.39
C LEU A 177 -8.00 -13.45 -12.03
N TRP A 178 -9.03 -13.79 -11.29
CA TRP A 178 -10.15 -14.60 -11.75
C TRP A 178 -11.45 -13.82 -11.71
N LEU A 179 -12.12 -13.70 -12.84
CA LEU A 179 -13.48 -13.19 -12.90
C LEU A 179 -14.42 -14.24 -12.29
N LEU A 180 -14.93 -13.97 -11.09
CA LEU A 180 -15.87 -14.84 -10.41
C LEU A 180 -17.29 -14.63 -10.91
N LYS A 181 -17.65 -13.37 -11.18
CA LYS A 181 -18.96 -13.00 -11.69
C LYS A 181 -18.90 -11.66 -12.41
N LYS A 182 -19.67 -11.57 -13.50
CA LYS A 182 -19.96 -10.33 -14.23
C LYS A 182 -21.47 -10.27 -14.49
N ASN A 183 -22.09 -9.14 -14.18
CA ASN A 183 -23.50 -8.88 -14.44
C ASN A 183 -23.75 -7.39 -14.63
N SER A 184 -25.01 -6.97 -14.78
CA SER A 184 -25.40 -5.57 -14.94
C SER A 184 -25.05 -4.68 -13.74
N PHE A 185 -24.77 -5.24 -12.56
CA PHE A 185 -24.34 -4.50 -11.37
C PHE A 185 -22.86 -4.28 -11.30
N GLY A 186 -22.03 -5.11 -11.95
CA GLY A 186 -20.58 -4.98 -11.94
C GLY A 186 -19.83 -6.30 -12.10
N GLU A 187 -18.55 -6.26 -11.79
CA GLU A 187 -17.61 -7.38 -11.88
C GLU A 187 -17.05 -7.72 -10.49
N LEU A 188 -17.01 -9.01 -10.17
CA LEU A 188 -16.36 -9.55 -8.98
C LEU A 188 -15.14 -10.34 -9.40
N ILE A 189 -13.96 -9.91 -8.94
CA ILE A 189 -12.65 -10.43 -9.33
C ILE A 189 -11.93 -10.94 -8.08
N ALA A 190 -11.48 -12.19 -8.10
CA ALA A 190 -10.58 -12.72 -7.09
C ALA A 190 -9.13 -12.51 -7.53
N ASN A 191 -8.27 -12.12 -6.60
CA ASN A 191 -6.82 -12.15 -6.75
C ASN A 191 -6.27 -13.35 -5.95
N ILE A 192 -5.50 -14.20 -6.62
CA ILE A 192 -4.78 -15.31 -6.00
C ILE A 192 -3.32 -15.17 -6.43
N GLY A 193 -2.51 -14.65 -5.53
CA GLY A 193 -1.10 -14.39 -5.78
C GLY A 193 -0.22 -14.82 -4.62
N VAL A 194 1.06 -14.80 -4.88
CA VAL A 194 2.11 -15.00 -3.89
C VAL A 194 3.24 -13.99 -4.13
N SER A 195 4.00 -13.70 -3.10
CA SER A 195 5.25 -12.93 -3.18
C SER A 195 6.42 -13.86 -2.86
N ALA A 196 7.33 -14.02 -3.83
CA ALA A 196 8.56 -14.77 -3.62
C ALA A 196 9.60 -13.90 -2.89
N PRO A 197 10.38 -14.46 -1.95
CA PRO A 197 11.37 -13.73 -1.18
C PRO A 197 12.65 -13.48 -2.01
N THR A 198 12.58 -12.56 -2.95
CA THR A 198 13.71 -12.16 -3.82
C THR A 198 14.39 -10.88 -3.35
N GLY A 199 13.79 -10.18 -2.40
CA GLY A 199 14.39 -9.01 -1.77
C GLY A 199 15.40 -9.41 -0.70
N ASP A 200 16.33 -8.51 -0.44
CA ASP A 200 17.44 -8.75 0.48
C ASP A 200 17.06 -8.33 1.91
N ILE A 201 17.41 -9.18 2.88
CA ILE A 201 17.21 -8.94 4.32
C ILE A 201 18.52 -8.77 5.09
N ASP A 202 19.69 -9.12 4.48
CA ASP A 202 21.01 -9.17 5.12
C ASP A 202 21.92 -8.03 4.67
N ASN A 203 21.38 -7.06 3.95
CA ASN A 203 22.13 -5.89 3.50
C ASN A 203 22.74 -5.15 4.69
N GLN A 204 24.03 -4.85 4.58
CA GLN A 204 24.81 -4.18 5.62
C GLN A 204 25.27 -2.79 5.17
N THR A 205 25.46 -1.94 6.16
CA THR A 205 26.10 -0.62 6.03
C THR A 205 27.24 -0.50 7.02
N THR A 206 28.05 0.54 6.88
CA THR A 206 29.15 0.81 7.83
C THR A 206 28.61 1.65 8.99
N ASN A 207 28.82 1.18 10.21
CA ASN A 207 28.57 1.98 11.42
C ASN A 207 29.54 3.17 11.46
N PRO A 208 29.07 4.41 11.41
CA PRO A 208 29.94 5.58 11.36
C PRO A 208 30.73 5.83 12.66
N MET A 209 30.34 5.20 13.76
CA MET A 209 30.99 5.40 15.07
C MET A 209 32.25 4.52 15.23
N ASN A 210 32.25 3.32 14.66
CA ASN A 210 33.35 2.35 14.86
C ASN A 210 33.85 1.71 13.57
N GLY A 211 33.27 2.03 12.41
CA GLY A 211 33.65 1.47 11.11
C GLY A 211 33.27 -0.01 10.90
N MET A 212 32.56 -0.64 11.83
CA MET A 212 32.15 -2.04 11.74
C MET A 212 30.94 -2.21 10.81
N PRO A 213 30.79 -3.36 10.14
CA PRO A 213 29.55 -3.71 9.45
C PRO A 213 28.35 -3.70 10.42
N MET A 214 27.22 -3.22 9.96
CA MET A 214 25.97 -3.18 10.73
C MET A 214 24.81 -3.38 9.77
N GLU A 215 23.82 -4.18 10.16
CA GLU A 215 22.64 -4.45 9.37
C GLU A 215 21.67 -3.27 9.31
N PHE A 216 20.93 -3.21 8.21
CA PHE A 216 19.83 -2.27 8.11
C PHE A 216 18.65 -2.72 8.97
N PRO A 217 18.00 -1.77 9.70
CA PRO A 217 16.79 -2.09 10.46
C PRO A 217 15.65 -2.53 9.54
N TYR A 218 14.66 -3.23 10.09
CA TYR A 218 13.54 -3.84 9.36
C TYR A 218 12.89 -2.91 8.32
N ALA A 219 12.63 -1.65 8.67
CA ALA A 219 12.00 -0.68 7.80
C ALA A 219 12.83 -0.30 6.57
N MET A 220 14.14 -0.59 6.55
CA MET A 220 15.04 -0.29 5.45
C MET A 220 15.37 -1.52 4.60
N ARG A 221 14.97 -2.72 4.98
CA ARG A 221 15.19 -3.95 4.21
C ARG A 221 14.33 -3.94 2.95
N THR A 222 14.80 -4.60 1.87
CA THR A 222 14.10 -4.59 0.57
C THR A 222 13.14 -5.77 0.41
N GLY A 223 13.25 -6.80 1.24
CA GLY A 223 12.41 -7.99 1.24
C GLY A 223 11.94 -8.42 2.62
N ALA A 224 11.05 -9.41 2.63
CA ALA A 224 10.58 -10.09 3.83
C ALA A 224 11.42 -11.34 4.17
N GLY A 225 12.17 -11.87 3.17
CA GLY A 225 12.95 -13.09 3.30
C GLY A 225 12.13 -14.38 3.40
N HIS A 226 10.80 -14.30 3.30
CA HIS A 226 9.89 -15.45 3.30
C HIS A 226 8.75 -15.27 2.32
N TRP A 227 8.14 -16.36 1.90
CA TRP A 227 6.97 -16.35 1.03
C TRP A 227 5.77 -15.68 1.73
N ARG A 228 4.98 -14.92 0.93
CA ARG A 228 3.71 -14.35 1.39
C ARG A 228 2.58 -14.73 0.44
N ALA A 229 1.42 -15.09 0.98
CA ALA A 229 0.19 -15.22 0.20
C ALA A 229 -0.44 -13.84 -0.01
N LEU A 230 -0.97 -13.59 -1.20
CA LEU A 230 -1.57 -12.33 -1.60
C LEU A 230 -3.04 -12.52 -2.05
N PRO A 231 -3.94 -13.02 -1.18
CA PRO A 231 -5.34 -13.14 -1.55
C PRO A 231 -6.01 -11.77 -1.60
N GLY A 232 -6.94 -11.61 -2.54
CA GLY A 232 -7.73 -10.39 -2.66
C GLY A 232 -9.08 -10.63 -3.34
N LEU A 233 -9.98 -9.68 -3.15
CA LEU A 233 -11.29 -9.66 -3.77
C LEU A 233 -11.64 -8.23 -4.15
N THR A 234 -11.99 -8.01 -5.41
CA THR A 234 -12.36 -6.70 -5.95
C THR A 234 -13.76 -6.78 -6.52
N TYR A 235 -14.61 -5.87 -6.08
CA TYR A 235 -15.87 -5.56 -6.76
C TYR A 235 -15.75 -4.22 -7.45
N LYS A 236 -16.09 -4.15 -8.73
CA LYS A 236 -16.07 -2.92 -9.53
C LYS A 236 -17.32 -2.81 -10.36
N ARG A 237 -17.91 -1.62 -10.37
CA ARG A 237 -19.01 -1.23 -11.23
C ARG A 237 -18.60 -0.07 -12.09
N LEU A 238 -18.93 -0.13 -13.37
CA LEU A 238 -18.78 0.96 -14.32
C LEU A 238 -20.18 1.43 -14.74
N ASP A 239 -20.32 2.73 -14.91
CA ASP A 239 -21.49 3.39 -15.51
C ASP A 239 -21.04 4.43 -16.54
N ASP A 240 -21.98 5.16 -17.14
CA ASP A 240 -21.66 6.15 -18.18
C ASP A 240 -20.83 7.34 -17.63
N GLY A 241 -20.91 7.63 -16.35
CA GLY A 241 -20.27 8.77 -15.71
C GLY A 241 -18.97 8.44 -14.97
N GLY A 242 -18.64 7.15 -14.80
CA GLY A 242 -17.44 6.78 -14.03
C GLY A 242 -17.43 5.34 -13.54
N SER A 243 -16.65 5.10 -12.50
CA SER A 243 -16.56 3.80 -11.82
C SER A 243 -16.62 3.94 -10.31
N LEU A 244 -17.09 2.88 -9.68
CA LEU A 244 -17.07 2.69 -8.22
C LEU A 244 -16.51 1.31 -7.93
N GLY A 245 -15.70 1.20 -6.88
CA GLY A 245 -15.22 -0.11 -6.49
C GLY A 245 -14.85 -0.22 -5.02
N VAL A 246 -14.76 -1.47 -4.60
CA VAL A 246 -14.27 -1.88 -3.28
C VAL A 246 -13.30 -3.03 -3.46
N GLN A 247 -12.20 -3.02 -2.72
CA GLN A 247 -11.20 -4.06 -2.78
C GLN A 247 -10.75 -4.42 -1.37
N ILE A 248 -10.66 -5.72 -1.11
CA ILE A 248 -9.97 -6.29 0.05
C ILE A 248 -8.72 -6.98 -0.49
N GLN A 249 -7.57 -6.65 0.06
CA GLN A 249 -6.29 -7.30 -0.22
C GLN A 249 -5.58 -7.66 1.07
N SER A 250 -4.87 -8.77 1.05
CA SER A 250 -4.05 -9.18 2.18
C SER A 250 -2.67 -9.60 1.70
N ALA A 251 -1.69 -9.52 2.61
CA ALA A 251 -0.37 -10.09 2.41
C ALA A 251 -0.03 -10.87 3.69
N ILE A 252 -0.11 -12.20 3.62
CA ILE A 252 -0.06 -13.12 4.75
C ILE A 252 1.26 -13.87 4.72
N ALA A 253 2.01 -13.86 5.82
CA ALA A 253 3.27 -14.59 5.96
C ALA A 253 3.04 -16.10 5.89
N LEU A 254 3.85 -16.82 5.10
CA LEU A 254 3.80 -18.28 4.95
C LEU A 254 4.98 -18.97 5.65
N GLY A 255 5.49 -18.37 6.71
CA GLY A 255 6.59 -18.90 7.50
C GLY A 255 7.52 -17.81 8.00
N THR A 256 8.66 -18.21 8.52
CA THR A 256 9.74 -17.33 8.96
C THR A 256 10.88 -17.34 7.92
N ASN A 257 11.66 -16.27 7.88
CA ASN A 257 12.88 -16.21 7.09
C ASN A 257 14.09 -16.86 7.81
N ASP A 258 15.23 -16.84 7.17
CA ASP A 258 16.46 -17.44 7.68
C ASP A 258 16.98 -16.73 8.95
N GLU A 259 16.59 -15.45 9.17
CA GLU A 259 16.89 -14.68 10.38
C GLU A 259 15.84 -14.85 11.49
N SER A 260 15.05 -15.93 11.40
CA SER A 260 14.09 -16.36 12.42
C SER A 260 12.96 -15.34 12.75
N TYR A 261 12.60 -14.46 11.81
CA TYR A 261 11.44 -13.59 11.95
C TYR A 261 10.49 -13.70 10.75
N SER A 262 9.27 -13.23 10.92
CA SER A 262 8.33 -13.00 9.82
C SER A 262 7.76 -11.60 9.90
N VAL A 263 7.63 -10.92 8.75
CA VAL A 263 6.95 -9.63 8.69
C VAL A 263 5.47 -9.80 9.01
N GLY A 264 4.89 -8.78 9.63
CA GLY A 264 3.48 -8.83 10.03
C GLY A 264 2.54 -8.97 8.83
N ASP A 265 1.44 -9.69 9.05
CA ASP A 265 0.37 -9.77 8.07
C ASP A 265 -0.23 -8.40 7.81
N GLU A 266 -0.60 -8.13 6.56
CA GLU A 266 -1.28 -6.89 6.16
C GLU A 266 -2.66 -7.18 5.61
N TYR A 267 -3.62 -6.32 5.99
CA TYR A 267 -4.98 -6.33 5.47
C TYR A 267 -5.35 -4.91 5.02
N ARG A 268 -5.81 -4.78 3.79
CA ARG A 268 -6.20 -3.51 3.17
C ARG A 268 -7.65 -3.59 2.73
N LEU A 269 -8.43 -2.58 3.07
CA LEU A 269 -9.77 -2.37 2.56
C LEU A 269 -9.80 -1.00 1.88
N SER A 270 -10.05 -0.99 0.58
CA SER A 270 -10.09 0.23 -0.24
C SER A 270 -11.47 0.42 -0.85
N PHE A 271 -11.96 1.67 -0.79
CA PHE A 271 -13.12 2.13 -1.55
C PHE A 271 -12.66 3.24 -2.48
N TRP A 272 -13.13 3.23 -3.72
CA TRP A 272 -12.84 4.33 -4.65
C TRP A 272 -14.03 4.68 -5.51
N LYS A 273 -14.02 5.92 -5.95
CA LYS A 273 -14.89 6.43 -6.99
C LYS A 273 -14.04 7.16 -8.02
N THR A 274 -14.33 6.90 -9.29
CA THR A 274 -13.74 7.62 -10.42
C THR A 274 -14.85 8.27 -11.20
N LYS A 275 -14.67 9.55 -11.59
CA LYS A 275 -15.63 10.31 -12.37
C LYS A 275 -14.98 10.82 -13.64
N LEU A 276 -15.63 10.58 -14.79
CA LEU A 276 -15.25 11.19 -16.06
C LEU A 276 -15.56 12.70 -16.01
N ILE A 277 -14.62 13.53 -16.44
CA ILE A 277 -14.71 14.99 -16.32
C ILE A 277 -14.66 15.71 -17.67
N ASP A 278 -14.44 14.99 -18.77
CA ASP A 278 -14.43 15.52 -20.12
C ASP A 278 -15.42 14.79 -21.03
N ASP A 279 -15.96 15.52 -22.03
CA ASP A 279 -16.92 14.97 -22.99
C ASP A 279 -16.32 13.89 -23.90
N GLN A 280 -14.99 13.91 -24.07
CA GLN A 280 -14.26 12.91 -24.86
C GLN A 280 -14.01 11.62 -24.08
N LYS A 281 -14.36 11.59 -22.78
CA LYS A 281 -14.16 10.46 -21.86
C LYS A 281 -12.69 9.99 -21.80
N ARG A 282 -11.74 10.94 -21.84
CA ARG A 282 -10.30 10.69 -21.78
C ARG A 282 -9.67 11.04 -20.45
N LEU A 283 -10.34 11.89 -19.67
CA LEU A 283 -9.87 12.35 -18.38
C LEU A 283 -10.87 11.95 -17.29
N ALA A 284 -10.36 11.33 -16.25
CA ALA A 284 -11.12 10.98 -15.07
C ALA A 284 -10.43 11.49 -13.81
N PHE A 285 -11.22 11.94 -12.85
CA PHE A 285 -10.78 12.23 -11.49
C PHE A 285 -11.13 11.05 -10.58
N SER A 286 -10.25 10.70 -9.65
CA SER A 286 -10.46 9.60 -8.71
C SER A 286 -10.28 10.05 -7.26
N ALA A 287 -11.08 9.47 -6.38
CA ALA A 287 -10.94 9.58 -4.94
C ALA A 287 -10.98 8.17 -4.32
N ARG A 288 -10.08 7.90 -3.38
CA ARG A 288 -9.94 6.61 -2.70
C ARG A 288 -9.79 6.81 -1.19
N ILE A 289 -10.46 5.97 -0.42
CA ILE A 289 -10.21 5.79 1.01
C ILE A 289 -9.70 4.37 1.21
N GLU A 290 -8.62 4.25 1.95
CA GLU A 290 -8.01 2.98 2.32
C GLU A 290 -7.91 2.86 3.83
N SER A 291 -8.31 1.71 4.36
CA SER A 291 -7.93 1.28 5.71
C SER A 291 -6.87 0.19 5.59
N LEU A 292 -5.73 0.42 6.21
CA LEU A 292 -4.63 -0.55 6.31
C LEU A 292 -4.50 -0.99 7.77
N TRP A 293 -4.47 -2.28 7.99
CA TRP A 293 -4.03 -2.88 9.22
C TRP A 293 -2.79 -3.74 8.96
N ARG A 294 -1.76 -3.58 9.81
CA ARG A 294 -0.52 -4.36 9.76
C ARG A 294 -0.21 -4.92 11.14
N GLY A 295 0.04 -6.22 11.22
CA GLY A 295 0.57 -6.87 12.42
C GLY A 295 2.03 -6.52 12.65
N SER A 296 2.48 -6.62 13.88
CA SER A 296 3.90 -6.48 14.18
C SER A 296 4.70 -7.70 13.71
N ILE A 297 5.98 -7.50 13.44
CA ILE A 297 6.95 -8.56 13.13
C ILE A 297 6.95 -9.59 14.24
N GLN A 298 6.90 -10.86 13.87
CA GLN A 298 6.96 -12.00 14.80
C GLN A 298 8.37 -12.60 14.78
N GLY A 299 8.94 -12.87 15.96
CA GLY A 299 10.35 -13.22 16.08
C GLY A 299 11.24 -11.99 16.06
N ALA A 300 12.53 -12.19 15.96
CA ALA A 300 13.51 -11.11 15.86
C ALA A 300 14.79 -11.65 15.24
N ASP A 301 15.44 -10.82 14.46
CA ASP A 301 16.78 -11.02 13.95
C ASP A 301 17.80 -10.86 15.11
N ALA A 302 18.62 -11.87 15.33
CA ALA A 302 19.58 -11.89 16.43
C ALA A 302 20.78 -10.95 16.20
N ASP A 303 21.10 -10.64 14.95
CA ASP A 303 22.20 -9.78 14.57
C ASP A 303 21.83 -8.30 14.60
N LEU A 304 20.51 -8.02 14.65
CA LEU A 304 19.98 -6.65 14.73
C LEU A 304 19.90 -6.18 16.20
N MET A 305 20.75 -5.24 16.55
CA MET A 305 20.82 -4.68 17.93
C MET A 305 19.57 -3.82 18.24
N MET A 306 18.57 -4.39 18.91
CA MET A 306 17.30 -3.71 19.26
C MET A 306 17.51 -2.42 20.08
N GLY A 307 18.56 -2.33 20.91
CA GLY A 307 18.89 -1.13 21.68
C GLY A 307 19.48 0.02 20.85
N MET A 308 19.83 -0.19 19.59
CA MET A 308 20.40 0.85 18.74
C MET A 308 19.39 1.89 18.27
N SER A 309 18.19 1.46 17.93
CA SER A 309 17.17 2.35 17.36
C SER A 309 15.76 1.76 17.55
N PRO A 310 14.72 2.57 17.73
CA PRO A 310 13.33 2.08 17.77
C PRO A 310 12.94 1.24 16.53
N VAL A 311 13.46 1.58 15.35
CA VAL A 311 13.16 0.86 14.08
C VAL A 311 13.85 -0.51 13.96
N ALA A 312 14.72 -0.86 14.91
CA ALA A 312 15.30 -2.19 15.05
C ALA A 312 14.46 -3.10 15.95
N ASN A 313 13.45 -2.56 16.62
CA ASN A 313 12.56 -3.34 17.47
C ASN A 313 11.43 -3.97 16.64
N ALA A 314 11.41 -5.28 16.53
CA ALA A 314 10.40 -6.02 15.78
C ALA A 314 8.95 -5.72 16.21
N SER A 315 8.72 -5.50 17.52
CA SER A 315 7.38 -5.17 18.03
C SER A 315 6.88 -3.76 17.67
N PHE A 316 7.77 -2.88 17.18
CA PHE A 316 7.44 -1.51 16.76
C PHE A 316 7.24 -1.42 15.24
N SER A 317 6.44 -2.31 14.66
CA SER A 317 6.26 -2.42 13.21
C SER A 317 4.82 -2.54 12.76
N GLY A 318 3.91 -2.82 13.67
CA GLY A 318 2.47 -2.93 13.44
C GLY A 318 1.72 -1.61 13.58
N GLY A 319 0.43 -1.62 13.22
CA GLY A 319 -0.43 -0.45 13.39
C GLY A 319 -1.63 -0.44 12.44
N ASN A 320 -2.37 0.69 12.48
CA ASN A 320 -3.56 0.92 11.68
C ASN A 320 -3.49 2.31 11.04
N TRP A 321 -3.85 2.40 9.76
CA TRP A 321 -3.87 3.65 9.01
C TRP A 321 -5.18 3.82 8.26
N ILE A 322 -5.65 5.06 8.13
CA ILE A 322 -6.71 5.44 7.20
C ILE A 322 -6.13 6.50 6.27
N ASN A 323 -6.08 6.21 4.98
CA ASN A 323 -5.48 7.04 3.96
C ASN A 323 -6.55 7.58 3.00
N LEU A 324 -6.43 8.83 2.58
CA LEU A 324 -7.18 9.44 1.49
C LEU A 324 -6.25 9.59 0.28
N GLY A 325 -6.65 9.06 -0.87
CA GLY A 325 -5.99 9.26 -2.15
C GLY A 325 -6.87 10.10 -3.08
N LEU A 326 -6.28 11.09 -3.73
CA LEU A 326 -6.91 11.88 -4.79
C LEU A 326 -6.04 11.82 -6.03
N GLY A 327 -6.66 11.57 -7.19
CA GLY A 327 -5.88 11.34 -8.40
C GLY A 327 -6.61 11.67 -9.69
N GLY A 328 -5.89 11.50 -10.79
CA GLY A 328 -6.40 11.65 -12.14
C GLY A 328 -5.84 10.59 -13.07
N ILE A 329 -6.65 10.17 -14.01
CA ILE A 329 -6.32 9.18 -15.03
C ILE A 329 -6.58 9.79 -16.39
N TYR A 330 -5.58 9.77 -17.27
CA TYR A 330 -5.71 10.29 -18.63
C TYR A 330 -5.36 9.23 -19.66
N THR A 331 -6.25 9.02 -20.64
CA THR A 331 -6.02 8.10 -21.77
C THR A 331 -5.57 8.88 -22.99
N LEU A 332 -4.38 8.55 -23.49
CA LEU A 332 -3.78 9.12 -24.70
C LEU A 332 -4.43 8.55 -25.98
N ASP A 333 -4.30 9.25 -27.11
CA ASP A 333 -4.73 8.77 -28.43
C ASP A 333 -4.14 7.40 -28.83
N SER A 334 -2.97 7.09 -28.29
CA SER A 334 -2.29 5.80 -28.50
C SER A 334 -2.87 4.65 -27.70
N GLY A 335 -3.92 4.87 -26.90
CA GLY A 335 -4.46 3.91 -25.92
C GLY A 335 -3.60 3.73 -24.65
N ALA A 336 -2.47 4.45 -24.56
CA ALA A 336 -1.70 4.44 -23.31
C ALA A 336 -2.38 5.31 -22.24
N ARG A 337 -2.19 4.95 -20.96
CA ARG A 337 -2.77 5.66 -19.82
C ARG A 337 -1.69 6.23 -18.93
N LEU A 338 -1.97 7.42 -18.45
CA LEU A 338 -1.22 8.09 -17.38
C LEU A 338 -2.12 8.13 -16.14
N ASN A 339 -1.59 7.72 -15.01
CA ASN A 339 -2.29 7.78 -13.74
C ASN A 339 -1.41 8.47 -12.71
N LEU A 340 -1.99 9.42 -11.98
CA LEU A 340 -1.34 10.13 -10.88
C LEU A 340 -2.27 10.11 -9.67
N GLU A 341 -1.76 9.71 -8.51
CA GLU A 341 -2.50 9.75 -7.25
C GLU A 341 -1.60 10.30 -6.14
N PHE A 342 -2.12 11.27 -5.41
CA PHE A 342 -1.52 11.81 -4.21
C PHE A 342 -2.33 11.35 -3.00
N GLY A 343 -1.66 10.83 -1.98
CA GLY A 343 -2.27 10.28 -0.78
C GLY A 343 -1.79 10.97 0.49
N ILE A 344 -2.70 11.15 1.43
CA ILE A 344 -2.41 11.64 2.78
C ILE A 344 -3.05 10.71 3.81
N PRO A 345 -2.39 10.47 4.95
CA PRO A 345 -3.02 9.78 6.07
C PRO A 345 -4.01 10.71 6.76
N LEU A 346 -5.23 10.23 6.98
CA LEU A 346 -6.25 10.88 7.80
C LEU A 346 -6.16 10.43 9.26
N TYR A 347 -5.66 9.23 9.48
CA TYR A 347 -5.47 8.64 10.79
C TYR A 347 -4.29 7.67 10.75
N GLN A 348 -3.50 7.66 11.84
CA GLN A 348 -2.40 6.74 12.05
C GLN A 348 -2.37 6.35 13.52
N HIS A 349 -2.32 5.05 13.78
CA HIS A 349 -2.06 4.50 15.11
C HIS A 349 -1.01 3.40 14.97
N VAL A 350 0.09 3.53 15.68
CA VAL A 350 1.26 2.66 15.52
C VAL A 350 1.58 1.89 16.81
N ASP A 351 2.09 0.67 16.67
CA ASP A 351 2.57 -0.11 17.80
C ASP A 351 3.98 0.36 18.17
N GLY A 352 4.18 0.83 19.41
CA GLY A 352 5.46 1.38 19.89
C GLY A 352 5.82 2.70 19.21
N ILE A 353 7.09 2.90 18.87
CA ILE A 353 7.58 4.10 18.21
C ILE A 353 7.81 3.83 16.73
N GLN A 354 7.13 4.56 15.86
CA GLN A 354 7.33 4.50 14.42
C GLN A 354 7.33 5.90 13.80
N MET A 355 7.85 5.99 12.57
CA MET A 355 7.81 7.24 11.82
C MET A 355 6.39 7.56 11.36
N ARG A 356 6.00 8.83 11.49
CA ARG A 356 4.76 9.35 10.96
C ARG A 356 4.84 9.45 9.45
N GLN A 357 3.87 8.87 8.74
CA GLN A 357 3.71 9.07 7.32
C GLN A 357 3.15 10.47 7.05
N ASP A 358 3.76 11.22 6.12
CA ASP A 358 3.32 12.55 5.74
C ASP A 358 2.43 12.49 4.49
N TRP A 359 2.90 11.85 3.43
CA TRP A 359 2.20 11.71 2.16
C TRP A 359 2.74 10.55 1.32
N THR A 360 1.95 10.16 0.32
CA THR A 360 2.34 9.22 -0.72
C THR A 360 2.05 9.80 -2.09
N LEU A 361 2.84 9.43 -3.09
CA LEU A 361 2.64 9.74 -4.49
C LEU A 361 2.75 8.46 -5.30
N ALA A 362 1.81 8.24 -6.22
CA ALA A 362 1.93 7.20 -7.24
C ALA A 362 1.75 7.83 -8.61
N ALA A 363 2.64 7.52 -9.53
CA ALA A 363 2.56 7.93 -10.92
C ALA A 363 2.81 6.72 -11.80
N SER A 364 1.94 6.45 -12.77
CA SER A 364 2.13 5.32 -13.67
C SER A 364 1.83 5.65 -15.12
N TRP A 365 2.47 4.90 -16.00
CA TRP A 365 2.19 4.78 -17.41
C TRP A 365 1.89 3.34 -17.74
N SER A 366 0.77 3.07 -18.41
CA SER A 366 0.38 1.73 -18.83
C SER A 366 -0.06 1.71 -20.28
N LYS A 367 0.12 0.56 -20.94
CA LYS A 367 -0.37 0.32 -22.30
C LYS A 367 -0.71 -1.15 -22.49
N SER A 368 -1.89 -1.39 -23.06
CA SER A 368 -2.31 -2.72 -23.54
C SER A 368 -1.99 -2.87 -25.03
N PHE A 369 -1.72 -4.09 -25.48
CA PHE A 369 -1.38 -4.46 -26.87
C PHE A 369 -1.68 -5.93 -27.13
#